data_177a2d95a10a0257e336440354367973
#
_entry.id   177a2d95a10a0257e336440354367973
#
_cell.length_a   1.000
_cell.length_b   1.000
_cell.length_c   1.000
_cell.angle_alpha   90.00
_cell.angle_beta   90.00
_cell.angle_gamma   90.00
#
_symmetry.space_group_name_H-M   'P 1'
#
loop_
_entity.id
_entity.type
_entity.pdbx_description
1 polymer ?
#
loop_
_entity_poly.entity_id
_entity_poly.type
_entity_poly.pdbx_seq_one_letter_code
_entity_poly.pdbx_strand_id
1 'polypeptide(L)'
;LQMCGSLVVDGGAANVLRGSGRSLLAVGIRSVEGRFQRGDLVSLKTEKGEEVARGLVNYSAEDIRKIAGQSSDRIEGLLGYVDEEEVVHRDNMVVIQQR
;
A
#
# COMPACT_ATOMS: atom_id res chain seq x y z
N LEU A 1 -12.31 -0.89 13.23
CA LEU A 1 -12.05 -1.46 11.91
C LEU A 1 -11.21 -2.72 12.00
N GLN A 2 -11.58 -3.71 11.24
CA GLN A 2 -10.88 -4.98 11.21
C GLN A 2 -9.81 -4.96 10.12
N MET A 3 -8.63 -5.51 10.43
CA MET A 3 -7.55 -5.66 9.45
C MET A 3 -7.91 -6.74 8.45
N CYS A 4 -7.90 -6.40 7.17
CA CYS A 4 -8.34 -7.32 6.11
C CYS A 4 -7.20 -8.00 5.36
N GLY A 5 -5.99 -7.48 5.49
CA GLY A 5 -4.82 -8.04 4.82
C GLY A 5 -3.60 -7.17 5.03
N SER A 6 -2.57 -7.41 4.22
CA SER A 6 -1.34 -6.64 4.33
C SER A 6 -0.68 -6.43 2.98
N LEU A 7 0.10 -5.35 2.90
CA LEU A 7 0.97 -5.05 1.77
C LEU A 7 2.40 -5.07 2.28
N VAL A 8 3.26 -5.83 1.60
CA VAL A 8 4.68 -5.83 1.89
C VAL A 8 5.33 -4.77 1.02
N VAL A 9 6.06 -3.85 1.65
CA VAL A 9 6.70 -2.73 0.97
C VAL A 9 8.21 -2.91 0.96
N ASP A 10 8.88 -2.31 -0.03
CA ASP A 10 10.34 -2.38 -0.08
C ASP A 10 10.96 -1.42 0.94
N GLY A 11 12.28 -1.51 1.13
CA GLY A 11 13.00 -0.71 2.11
C GLY A 11 12.91 0.78 1.86
N GLY A 12 12.94 1.18 0.59
CA GLY A 12 12.80 2.58 0.22
C GLY A 12 11.44 3.14 0.58
N ALA A 13 10.38 2.39 0.27
CA ALA A 13 9.02 2.78 0.62
C ALA A 13 8.83 2.84 2.14
N ALA A 14 9.36 1.84 2.86
CA ALA A 14 9.27 1.83 4.33
C ALA A 14 9.91 3.08 4.93
N ASN A 15 11.09 3.47 4.44
CA ASN A 15 11.79 4.66 4.92
C ASN A 15 10.98 5.93 4.65
N VAL A 16 10.39 6.04 3.46
CA VAL A 16 9.59 7.20 3.09
C VAL A 16 8.34 7.29 3.96
N LEU A 17 7.68 6.16 4.21
CA LEU A 17 6.48 6.14 5.07
C LEU A 17 6.82 6.57 6.50
N ARG A 18 7.93 6.05 7.06
CA ARG A 18 8.34 6.36 8.42
C ARG A 18 8.84 7.79 8.59
N GLY A 19 9.61 8.27 7.63
CA GLY A 19 10.31 9.54 7.76
C GLY A 19 9.58 10.74 7.23
N SER A 20 8.78 10.58 6.18
CA SER A 20 8.21 11.70 5.43
C SER A 20 6.69 11.76 5.47
N GLY A 21 6.01 10.74 6.01
CA GLY A 21 4.55 10.72 6.07
C GLY A 21 3.90 10.82 4.69
N ARG A 22 4.53 10.26 3.68
CA ARG A 22 4.02 10.30 2.31
C ARG A 22 3.10 9.13 2.04
N SER A 23 2.32 9.26 0.97
CA SER A 23 1.42 8.20 0.51
C SER A 23 2.21 7.00 -0.02
N LEU A 24 1.58 5.81 0.01
CA LEU A 24 2.18 4.61 -0.56
C LEU A 24 1.76 4.48 -2.03
N LEU A 25 2.76 4.39 -2.90
CA LEU A 25 2.55 4.19 -4.34
C LEU A 25 2.80 2.73 -4.70
N ALA A 26 2.22 2.30 -5.83
CA ALA A 26 2.34 0.92 -6.30
C ALA A 26 3.79 0.48 -6.48
N VAL A 27 4.67 1.38 -6.91
CA VAL A 27 6.08 1.07 -7.16
C VAL A 27 6.79 0.54 -5.92
N GLY A 28 6.35 0.94 -4.72
CA GLY A 28 6.94 0.50 -3.46
C GLY A 28 6.40 -0.82 -2.93
N ILE A 29 5.44 -1.45 -3.60
CA ILE A 29 4.79 -2.67 -3.12
C ILE A 29 5.48 -3.89 -3.70
N ARG A 30 5.89 -4.81 -2.81
CA ARG A 30 6.55 -6.06 -3.19
C ARG A 30 5.56 -7.21 -3.31
N SER A 31 4.61 -7.32 -2.39
CA SER A 31 3.61 -8.38 -2.41
C SER A 31 2.37 -7.99 -1.65
N VAL A 32 1.30 -8.76 -1.85
CA VAL A 32 -0.03 -8.52 -1.30
C VAL A 32 -0.49 -9.78 -0.60
N GLU A 33 -0.96 -9.66 0.63
CA GLU A 33 -1.47 -10.77 1.42
C GLU A 33 -2.92 -10.51 1.80
N GLY A 34 -3.75 -11.54 1.66
CA GLY A 34 -5.14 -11.49 2.06
C GLY A 34 -6.08 -11.12 0.93
N ARG A 35 -7.35 -10.95 1.30
CA ARG A 35 -8.41 -10.54 0.39
C ARG A 35 -9.07 -9.31 0.96
N PHE A 36 -9.15 -8.26 0.19
CA PHE A 36 -9.76 -7.02 0.65
C PHE A 36 -10.22 -6.22 -0.55
N GLN A 37 -11.12 -5.27 -0.28
CA GLN A 37 -11.68 -4.38 -1.27
C GLN A 37 -11.21 -2.95 -1.02
N ARG A 38 -11.44 -2.09 -1.99
CA ARG A 38 -11.22 -0.65 -1.82
C ARG A 38 -11.91 -0.17 -0.55
N GLY A 39 -11.20 0.62 0.24
CA GLY A 39 -11.69 1.17 1.49
C GLY A 39 -11.42 0.32 2.71
N ASP A 40 -10.93 -0.91 2.52
CA ASP A 40 -10.59 -1.79 3.63
C ASP A 40 -9.27 -1.39 4.29
N LEU A 41 -9.15 -1.71 5.57
CA LEU A 41 -7.95 -1.45 6.35
C LEU A 41 -6.92 -2.57 6.16
N VAL A 42 -5.69 -2.18 5.85
CA VAL A 42 -4.59 -3.14 5.69
C VAL A 42 -3.37 -2.70 6.49
N SER A 43 -2.53 -3.67 6.81
CA SER A 43 -1.21 -3.44 7.40
C SER A 43 -0.18 -3.23 6.30
N LEU A 44 0.71 -2.26 6.50
CA LEU A 44 1.85 -2.03 5.61
C LEU A 44 3.09 -2.48 6.38
N LYS A 45 3.82 -3.45 5.84
CA LYS A 45 4.94 -4.03 6.55
C LYS A 45 6.16 -4.25 5.66
N THR A 46 7.32 -4.31 6.30
CA THR A 46 8.58 -4.58 5.60
C THR A 46 8.65 -6.03 5.16
N GLU A 47 9.65 -6.34 4.33
CA GLU A 47 9.91 -7.72 3.92
C GLU A 47 10.27 -8.63 5.07
N LYS A 48 10.68 -8.06 6.21
CA LYS A 48 10.96 -8.81 7.44
C LYS A 48 9.71 -9.02 8.30
N GLY A 49 8.56 -8.49 7.86
CA GLY A 49 7.31 -8.64 8.59
C GLY A 49 7.04 -7.58 9.65
N GLU A 50 7.88 -6.54 9.72
CA GLU A 50 7.72 -5.45 10.67
C GLU A 50 6.68 -4.45 10.18
N GLU A 51 5.65 -4.19 10.98
CA GLU A 51 4.60 -3.25 10.59
C GLU A 51 5.10 -1.81 10.67
N VAL A 52 4.92 -1.06 9.58
CA VAL A 52 5.34 0.34 9.52
C VAL A 52 4.16 1.30 9.53
N ALA A 53 2.99 0.84 9.09
CA ALA A 53 1.81 1.69 9.02
C ALA A 53 0.56 0.85 8.85
N ARG A 54 -0.60 1.48 9.00
CA ARG A 54 -1.91 0.91 8.66
C ARG A 54 -2.68 1.95 7.88
N GLY A 55 -3.45 1.50 6.91
CA GLY A 55 -4.20 2.46 6.10
C GLY A 55 -5.32 1.84 5.31
N LEU A 56 -6.15 2.72 4.75
CA LEU A 56 -7.25 2.32 3.89
C LEU A 56 -6.76 2.29 2.45
N VAL A 57 -7.00 1.18 1.77
CA VAL A 57 -6.54 1.02 0.39
C VAL A 57 -7.50 1.66 -0.61
N ASN A 58 -6.96 2.13 -1.72
CA ASN A 58 -7.75 2.70 -2.82
C ASN A 58 -8.04 1.67 -3.93
N TYR A 59 -7.56 0.45 -3.77
CA TYR A 59 -7.74 -0.63 -4.75
C TYR A 59 -7.95 -1.95 -4.01
N SER A 60 -8.60 -2.91 -4.67
CA SER A 60 -8.74 -4.26 -4.13
C SER A 60 -7.40 -4.98 -4.12
N ALA A 61 -7.32 -6.05 -3.32
CA ALA A 61 -6.13 -6.91 -3.30
C ALA A 61 -5.78 -7.44 -4.70
N GLU A 62 -6.80 -7.86 -5.43
CA GLU A 62 -6.62 -8.40 -6.78
C GLU A 62 -6.00 -7.35 -7.70
N ASP A 63 -6.50 -6.12 -7.67
CA ASP A 63 -5.97 -5.05 -8.51
C ASP A 63 -4.56 -4.64 -8.09
N ILE A 64 -4.29 -4.58 -6.78
CA ILE A 64 -2.95 -4.24 -6.30
C ILE A 64 -1.93 -5.28 -6.75
N ARG A 65 -2.31 -6.57 -6.79
CA ARG A 65 -1.42 -7.62 -7.30
C ARG A 65 -1.01 -7.37 -8.75
N LYS A 66 -1.87 -6.75 -9.54
CA LYS A 66 -1.57 -6.44 -10.95
C LYS A 66 -0.64 -5.25 -11.10
N ILE A 67 -0.66 -4.31 -10.17
CA ILE A 67 0.11 -3.07 -10.28
C ILE A 67 1.31 -2.99 -9.34
N ALA A 68 1.47 -3.94 -8.43
CA ALA A 68 2.57 -3.94 -7.47
C ALA A 68 3.92 -3.84 -8.18
N GLY A 69 4.76 -2.92 -7.73
CA GLY A 69 6.08 -2.70 -8.31
C GLY A 69 6.08 -1.87 -9.58
N GLN A 70 4.92 -1.42 -10.05
CA GLN A 70 4.79 -0.65 -11.28
C GLN A 70 4.65 0.83 -10.98
N SER A 71 5.14 1.65 -11.89
CA SER A 71 4.99 3.10 -11.82
C SER A 71 3.51 3.50 -11.90
N SER A 72 3.15 4.60 -11.23
CA SER A 72 1.75 5.07 -11.18
C SER A 72 1.15 5.35 -12.55
N ASP A 73 1.97 5.76 -13.53
CA ASP A 73 1.49 6.02 -14.88
C ASP A 73 1.14 4.75 -15.65
N ARG A 74 1.44 3.56 -15.11
CA ARG A 74 1.09 2.27 -15.70
C ARG A 74 -0.25 1.73 -15.22
N ILE A 75 -0.84 2.32 -14.19
CA ILE A 75 -2.05 1.76 -13.54
C ILE A 75 -3.19 1.60 -14.54
N GLU A 76 -3.49 2.65 -15.31
CA GLU A 76 -4.60 2.60 -16.26
C GLU A 76 -4.41 1.51 -17.30
N GLY A 77 -3.19 1.35 -17.82
CA GLY A 77 -2.90 0.31 -18.80
C GLY A 77 -3.03 -1.10 -18.24
N LEU A 78 -2.71 -1.27 -16.97
CA LEU A 78 -2.72 -2.59 -16.32
C LEU A 78 -4.10 -2.99 -15.82
N LEU A 79 -4.89 -2.02 -15.34
CA LEU A 79 -6.21 -2.29 -14.77
C LEU A 79 -7.39 -1.97 -15.69
N GLY A 80 -7.15 -1.14 -16.72
CA GLY A 80 -8.23 -0.62 -17.55
C GLY A 80 -8.90 0.61 -16.95
N TYR A 81 -8.46 1.05 -15.79
CA TYR A 81 -8.95 2.26 -15.12
C TYR A 81 -7.90 2.75 -14.12
N VAL A 82 -8.01 3.99 -13.71
CA VAL A 82 -7.25 4.53 -12.57
C VAL A 82 -8.22 5.29 -11.69
N ASP A 83 -8.15 5.03 -10.38
CA ASP A 83 -8.96 5.72 -9.39
C ASP A 83 -8.13 6.82 -8.74
N GLU A 84 -7.13 6.42 -7.97
CA GLU A 84 -6.16 7.32 -7.36
C GLU A 84 -4.76 6.86 -7.76
N GLU A 85 -3.79 7.78 -7.81
CA GLU A 85 -2.40 7.39 -8.01
C GLU A 85 -1.84 6.64 -6.82
N GLU A 86 -2.29 7.02 -5.62
CA GLU A 86 -1.83 6.42 -4.37
C GLU A 86 -2.60 5.15 -4.09
N VAL A 87 -1.90 4.09 -3.72
CA VAL A 87 -2.54 2.86 -3.23
C VAL A 87 -3.08 3.08 -1.82
N VAL A 88 -2.32 3.78 -0.98
CA VAL A 88 -2.78 4.24 0.33
C VAL A 88 -2.41 5.71 0.47
N HIS A 89 -3.42 6.56 0.55
CA HIS A 89 -3.19 8.00 0.69
C HIS A 89 -2.75 8.34 2.11
N ARG A 90 -1.82 9.27 2.25
CA ARG A 90 -1.26 9.64 3.56
C ARG A 90 -2.33 10.10 4.55
N ASP A 91 -3.42 10.70 4.08
CA ASP A 91 -4.50 11.16 4.95
C ASP A 91 -5.34 10.00 5.48
N ASN A 92 -5.19 8.81 4.90
CA ASN A 92 -5.91 7.59 5.31
C ASN A 92 -4.95 6.56 5.89
N MET A 93 -3.84 7.02 6.47
CA MET A 93 -2.80 6.13 6.96
C MET A 93 -2.29 6.62 8.31
N VAL A 94 -2.03 5.67 9.19
CA VAL A 94 -1.39 5.92 10.49
C VAL A 94 -0.04 5.21 10.49
N VAL A 95 1.02 5.99 10.67
CA VAL A 95 2.37 5.43 10.74
C VAL A 95 2.62 4.90 12.14
N ILE A 96 3.18 3.68 12.21
CA ILE A 96 3.53 3.05 13.47
C ILE A 96 4.88 3.59 13.91
N GLN A 97 4.91 4.23 15.08
CA GLN A 97 6.15 4.74 15.64
C GLN A 97 6.86 3.60 16.35
N GLN A 98 8.15 3.49 16.10
CA GLN A 98 8.99 2.54 16.81
C GLN A 98 9.77 3.23 17.90
N ARG A 99 9.92 2.53 19.01
CA ARG A 99 10.72 3.01 20.13
C ARG A 99 12.16 2.56 20.01
#